data_af8ebf19c485a113b28b9a735a63e769
#
_entry.id   af8ebf19c485a113b28b9a735a63e769
#
_cell.length_a   1.000
_cell.length_b   1.000
_cell.length_c   1.000
_cell.angle_alpha   90.00
_cell.angle_beta   90.00
_cell.angle_gamma   90.00
#
_symmetry.space_group_name_H-M   'P 1'
#
loop_
_entity.id
_entity.type
_entity.pdbx_description
1 polymer ?
#
loop_
_entity_poly.entity_id
_entity_poly.type
_entity_poly.pdbx_seq_one_letter_code
_entity_poly.pdbx_strand_id
1 'polypeptide(L)'
;GVSFDIEGTNTAGDLGGAASLTYTHRNLFKGAESFSLKLRGAYETISRLQGYVNQNYLEYGAEAALRIPSLPLYFGERMFRTYRGVTEFSLLYNSQNRPEFYRRLLTGTWATTWNAHRNPNLLHRFDIVSLNYVFMPWISSTFRRDYLEGDNPRYAVLRNSYENLFIMRSAYGIVYNSLRGRNGGSLNQTDGYQIKANVETAGNLLYGVAKVLDIHKNANDAYAIFNIPFSQYVKFDFDYSKSFRFTEASSLALHAAFGVAIPY
;
A
#
# COMPACT_ATOMS: atom_id res chain seq x y z
N GLY A 1 -1.68 8.04 -23.43
CA GLY A 1 -3.14 8.19 -23.37
C GLY A 1 -3.55 9.05 -22.18
N VAL A 2 -4.71 9.65 -22.28
CA VAL A 2 -5.33 10.44 -21.21
C VAL A 2 -6.72 9.87 -20.98
N SER A 3 -7.10 9.62 -19.74
CA SER A 3 -8.46 9.31 -19.32
C SER A 3 -8.95 10.31 -18.27
N PHE A 4 -10.22 10.59 -18.31
CA PHE A 4 -10.89 11.47 -17.38
C PHE A 4 -12.15 10.77 -16.86
N ASP A 5 -12.30 10.68 -15.54
CA ASP A 5 -13.41 10.01 -14.89
C ASP A 5 -14.10 10.96 -13.94
N ILE A 6 -15.42 10.94 -13.92
CA ILE A 6 -16.27 11.70 -12.99
C ILE A 6 -17.15 10.71 -12.23
N GLU A 7 -17.22 10.86 -10.92
CA GLU A 7 -18.00 10.04 -10.02
C GLU A 7 -18.94 10.93 -9.19
N GLY A 8 -20.20 10.56 -9.09
CA GLY A 8 -21.13 11.11 -8.11
C GLY A 8 -21.27 10.15 -6.93
N THR A 9 -21.22 10.65 -5.72
CA THR A 9 -21.37 9.86 -4.50
C THR A 9 -22.54 10.33 -3.67
N ASN A 10 -23.24 9.39 -3.04
CA ASN A 10 -24.26 9.66 -2.03
C ASN A 10 -24.04 8.70 -0.86
N THR A 11 -23.52 9.21 0.22
CA THR A 11 -23.20 8.42 1.41
C THR A 11 -24.15 8.83 2.53
N ALA A 12 -25.11 7.98 2.85
CA ALA A 12 -26.08 8.21 3.94
C ALA A 12 -26.85 9.56 3.85
N GLY A 13 -27.06 10.08 2.64
CA GLY A 13 -27.74 11.35 2.39
C GLY A 13 -26.80 12.54 2.20
N ASP A 14 -25.50 12.35 2.34
CA ASP A 14 -24.47 13.34 2.00
C ASP A 14 -24.13 13.24 0.52
N LEU A 15 -24.18 14.35 -0.19
CA LEU A 15 -23.92 14.43 -1.62
C LEU A 15 -22.47 14.82 -1.87
N GLY A 16 -21.83 14.09 -2.76
CA GLY A 16 -20.46 14.35 -3.15
C GLY A 16 -20.18 14.10 -4.62
N GLY A 17 -19.03 14.56 -5.05
CA GLY A 17 -18.50 14.30 -6.38
C GLY A 17 -16.99 14.14 -6.35
N ALA A 18 -16.47 13.32 -7.25
CA ALA A 18 -15.06 13.16 -7.47
C ALA A 18 -14.74 13.24 -8.96
N ALA A 19 -13.53 13.72 -9.25
CA ALA A 19 -13.00 13.72 -10.60
C ALA A 19 -11.58 13.19 -10.56
N SER A 20 -11.18 12.41 -11.57
CA SER A 20 -9.82 11.98 -11.74
C SER A 20 -9.34 12.14 -13.19
N LEU A 21 -8.07 12.54 -13.32
CA LEU A 21 -7.35 12.64 -14.58
C LEU A 21 -6.16 11.72 -14.54
N THR A 22 -6.09 10.78 -15.47
CA THR A 22 -4.96 9.85 -15.58
C THR A 22 -4.26 10.06 -16.92
N TYR A 23 -2.97 10.34 -16.86
CA TYR A 23 -2.08 10.36 -18.02
C TYR A 23 -1.21 9.11 -18.00
N THR A 24 -1.14 8.40 -19.12
CA THR A 24 -0.27 7.24 -19.29
C THR A 24 0.59 7.39 -20.56
N HIS A 25 1.89 7.31 -20.36
CA HIS A 25 2.88 7.24 -21.44
C HIS A 25 3.54 5.87 -21.44
N ARG A 26 3.54 5.21 -22.59
CA ARG A 26 4.22 3.93 -22.80
C ARG A 26 5.47 4.18 -23.60
N ASN A 27 6.55 3.46 -23.25
CA ASN A 27 7.84 3.58 -23.95
C ASN A 27 8.51 4.95 -23.74
N LEU A 28 8.57 5.41 -22.47
CA LEU A 28 9.06 6.75 -22.12
C LEU A 28 10.51 6.98 -22.54
N PHE A 29 11.38 5.97 -22.35
CA PHE A 29 12.81 5.99 -22.68
C PHE A 29 13.17 5.02 -23.80
N LYS A 30 12.20 4.56 -24.61
CA LYS A 30 12.35 3.60 -25.71
C LYS A 30 12.73 2.17 -25.29
N GLY A 31 12.54 1.81 -24.00
CA GLY A 31 12.77 0.49 -23.41
C GLY A 31 11.51 -0.22 -22.95
N ALA A 32 10.33 0.16 -23.48
CA ALA A 32 9.00 -0.34 -23.08
C ALA A 32 8.58 0.02 -21.65
N GLU A 33 9.17 1.06 -21.07
CA GLU A 33 8.77 1.61 -19.78
C GLU A 33 7.37 2.22 -19.86
N SER A 34 6.62 2.12 -18.79
CA SER A 34 5.34 2.82 -18.67
C SER A 34 5.36 3.79 -17.49
N PHE A 35 5.00 5.03 -17.80
CA PHE A 35 4.78 6.07 -16.80
C PHE A 35 3.29 6.36 -16.71
N SER A 36 2.77 6.47 -15.49
CA SER A 36 1.41 6.92 -15.22
C SER A 36 1.43 8.04 -14.19
N LEU A 37 0.59 9.05 -14.43
CA LEU A 37 0.32 10.12 -13.50
C LEU A 37 -1.19 10.23 -13.34
N LYS A 38 -1.68 10.07 -12.10
CA LYS A 38 -3.09 10.20 -11.76
C LYS A 38 -3.26 11.37 -10.79
N LEU A 39 -4.17 12.26 -11.13
CA LEU A 39 -4.64 13.35 -10.26
C LEU A 39 -6.07 13.05 -9.87
N ARG A 40 -6.42 13.21 -8.61
CA ARG A 40 -7.79 13.03 -8.10
C ARG A 40 -8.17 14.19 -7.20
N GLY A 41 -9.42 14.63 -7.32
CA GLY A 41 -10.08 15.53 -6.40
C GLY A 41 -11.46 14.99 -6.05
N ALA A 42 -11.86 15.11 -4.79
CA ALA A 42 -13.19 14.75 -4.32
C ALA A 42 -13.69 15.78 -3.32
N TYR A 43 -14.98 16.05 -3.38
CA TYR A 43 -15.68 16.95 -2.49
C TYR A 43 -17.00 16.31 -2.06
N GLU A 44 -17.31 16.39 -0.76
CA GLU A 44 -18.56 15.89 -0.20
C GLU A 44 -19.08 16.86 0.87
N THR A 45 -20.37 17.15 0.84
CA THR A 45 -21.03 17.99 1.84
C THR A 45 -21.62 17.08 2.90
N ILE A 46 -21.19 17.25 4.15
CA ILE A 46 -21.64 16.44 5.28
C ILE A 46 -22.73 17.21 6.04
N SER A 47 -23.96 16.73 6.02
CA SER A 47 -25.14 17.49 6.48
C SER A 47 -25.53 17.26 7.95
N ARG A 48 -24.85 16.35 8.70
CA ARG A 48 -25.31 15.93 10.04
C ARG A 48 -24.29 15.98 11.16
N LEU A 49 -23.20 16.72 11.01
CA LEU A 49 -22.19 16.88 12.06
C LEU A 49 -22.54 18.05 12.98
N GLN A 50 -23.13 17.76 14.13
CA GLN A 50 -23.35 18.76 15.19
C GLN A 50 -22.04 19.06 15.93
N GLY A 51 -21.73 20.33 16.12
CA GLY A 51 -20.55 20.76 16.90
C GLY A 51 -19.25 20.95 16.10
N TYR A 52 -19.28 20.82 14.78
CA TYR A 52 -18.13 21.09 13.93
C TYR A 52 -18.33 22.36 13.09
N VAL A 53 -17.24 23.14 12.95
CA VAL A 53 -17.28 24.45 12.24
C VAL A 53 -17.37 24.25 10.72
N ASN A 54 -16.68 23.24 10.19
CA ASN A 54 -16.72 22.87 8.78
C ASN A 54 -17.52 21.58 8.61
N GLN A 55 -18.40 21.56 7.61
CA GLN A 55 -19.24 20.40 7.29
C GLN A 55 -18.90 19.81 5.93
N ASN A 56 -17.70 20.09 5.41
CA ASN A 56 -17.29 19.64 4.09
C ASN A 56 -16.09 18.71 4.18
N TYR A 57 -16.10 17.70 3.34
CA TYR A 57 -14.96 16.84 3.09
C TYR A 57 -14.31 17.24 1.77
N LEU A 58 -13.03 17.50 1.81
CA LEU A 58 -12.22 17.77 0.62
C LEU A 58 -11.05 16.80 0.58
N GLU A 59 -10.92 16.09 -0.53
CA GLU A 59 -9.78 15.20 -0.79
C GLU A 59 -9.14 15.58 -2.12
N TYR A 60 -7.81 15.62 -2.15
CA TYR A 60 -7.05 15.72 -3.37
C TYR A 60 -5.78 14.90 -3.27
N GLY A 61 -5.37 14.31 -4.38
CA GLY A 61 -4.21 13.44 -4.43
C GLY A 61 -3.56 13.42 -5.80
N ALA A 62 -2.30 13.02 -5.78
CA ALA A 62 -1.50 12.77 -6.97
C ALA A 62 -0.75 11.45 -6.79
N GLU A 63 -0.78 10.61 -7.82
CA GLU A 63 -0.04 9.35 -7.86
C GLU A 63 0.78 9.32 -9.14
N ALA A 64 2.07 9.09 -9.01
CA ALA A 64 2.99 8.86 -10.12
C ALA A 64 3.58 7.46 -10.00
N ALA A 65 3.57 6.70 -11.10
CA ALA A 65 4.18 5.37 -11.15
C ALA A 65 5.00 5.20 -12.43
N LEU A 66 6.21 4.67 -12.26
CA LEU A 66 7.12 4.32 -13.35
C LEU A 66 7.39 2.83 -13.27
N ARG A 67 7.05 2.09 -14.33
CA ARG A 67 7.33 0.66 -14.48
C ARG A 67 8.37 0.45 -15.55
N ILE A 68 9.44 -0.22 -15.20
CA ILE A 68 10.56 -0.55 -16.06
C ILE A 68 10.59 -2.08 -16.23
N PRO A 69 10.52 -2.62 -17.47
CA PRO A 69 10.55 -4.06 -17.71
C PRO A 69 11.97 -4.62 -17.57
N SER A 70 12.59 -4.39 -16.41
CA SER A 70 13.90 -4.91 -16.05
C SER A 70 14.05 -4.98 -14.53
N LEU A 71 15.03 -5.73 -14.06
CA LEU A 71 15.39 -5.78 -12.63
C LEU A 71 16.43 -4.67 -12.33
N PRO A 72 16.27 -3.87 -11.26
CA PRO A 72 17.11 -2.69 -11.02
C PRO A 72 18.48 -3.00 -10.42
N LEU A 73 18.67 -4.21 -9.90
CA LEU A 73 19.90 -4.60 -9.26
C LEU A 73 20.80 -5.31 -10.28
N TYR A 74 22.01 -4.80 -10.42
CA TYR A 74 23.06 -5.28 -11.31
C TYR A 74 23.63 -6.63 -10.86
N PHE A 75 22.80 -7.66 -10.85
CA PHE A 75 23.24 -9.04 -10.56
C PHE A 75 23.83 -9.77 -11.79
N GLY A 76 24.48 -9.02 -12.68
CA GLY A 76 25.16 -9.56 -13.85
C GLY A 76 24.22 -9.87 -15.02
N GLU A 77 24.74 -9.74 -16.24
CA GLU A 77 23.99 -9.92 -17.50
C GLU A 77 23.30 -11.30 -17.62
N ARG A 78 23.81 -12.34 -16.96
CA ARG A 78 23.22 -13.68 -16.95
C ARG A 78 21.84 -13.72 -16.27
N MET A 79 21.65 -12.97 -15.20
CA MET A 79 20.37 -12.93 -14.48
C MET A 79 19.30 -12.18 -15.27
N PHE A 80 19.66 -11.10 -15.96
CA PHE A 80 18.73 -10.33 -16.80
C PHE A 80 18.15 -11.13 -17.96
N ARG A 81 18.93 -12.02 -18.57
CA ARG A 81 18.46 -12.90 -19.65
C ARG A 81 17.52 -14.01 -19.17
N THR A 82 17.64 -14.38 -17.90
CA THR A 82 16.97 -15.55 -17.33
C THR A 82 15.65 -15.20 -16.63
N TYR A 83 15.55 -14.00 -16.04
CA TYR A 83 14.36 -13.57 -15.29
C TYR A 83 13.69 -12.39 -15.96
N ARG A 84 12.45 -12.62 -16.39
CA ARG A 84 11.58 -11.53 -16.85
C ARG A 84 11.00 -10.84 -15.59
N GLY A 85 11.58 -9.72 -15.24
CA GLY A 85 11.15 -8.94 -14.09
C GLY A 85 10.61 -7.57 -14.49
N VAL A 86 9.89 -6.95 -13.59
CA VAL A 86 9.41 -5.57 -13.68
C VAL A 86 9.80 -4.86 -12.40
N THR A 87 10.40 -3.70 -12.56
CA THR A 87 10.66 -2.76 -11.46
C THR A 87 9.61 -1.66 -11.49
N GLU A 88 9.10 -1.34 -10.33
CA GLU A 88 8.11 -0.29 -10.15
C GLU A 88 8.61 0.72 -9.11
N PHE A 89 8.58 2.00 -9.48
CA PHE A 89 8.70 3.13 -8.59
C PHE A 89 7.35 3.82 -8.54
N SER A 90 6.80 4.02 -7.36
CA SER A 90 5.55 4.75 -7.19
C SER A 90 5.66 5.78 -6.08
N LEU A 91 4.99 6.91 -6.28
CA LEU A 91 4.86 7.98 -5.30
C LEU A 91 3.40 8.42 -5.28
N LEU A 92 2.79 8.33 -4.10
CA LEU A 92 1.42 8.76 -3.84
C LEU A 92 1.44 9.86 -2.80
N TYR A 93 0.80 10.96 -3.10
CA TYR A 93 0.43 11.98 -2.13
C TYR A 93 -1.09 12.08 -2.06
N ASN A 94 -1.65 12.07 -0.86
CA ASN A 94 -3.08 12.23 -0.61
C ASN A 94 -3.29 13.20 0.55
N SER A 95 -4.19 14.13 0.36
CA SER A 95 -4.58 15.14 1.33
C SER A 95 -6.06 15.06 1.58
N GLN A 96 -6.45 14.79 2.82
CA GLN A 96 -7.82 14.72 3.29
C GLN A 96 -8.07 15.82 4.32
N ASN A 97 -9.03 16.68 4.03
CA ASN A 97 -9.54 17.67 4.96
C ASN A 97 -10.95 17.26 5.34
N ARG A 98 -11.12 16.79 6.56
CA ARG A 98 -12.40 16.43 7.18
C ARG A 98 -12.75 17.41 8.28
N PRO A 99 -14.03 17.54 8.65
CA PRO A 99 -14.43 18.35 9.80
C PRO A 99 -13.75 17.91 11.10
N GLU A 100 -13.42 16.62 11.24
CA GLU A 100 -12.82 16.03 12.42
C GLU A 100 -11.31 16.19 12.46
N PHE A 101 -10.63 16.09 11.30
CA PHE A 101 -9.17 16.14 11.20
C PHE A 101 -8.69 16.47 9.79
N TYR A 102 -7.45 16.93 9.70
CA TYR A 102 -6.70 17.02 8.44
C TYR A 102 -5.63 15.94 8.43
N ARG A 103 -5.56 15.16 7.35
CA ARG A 103 -4.59 14.11 7.17
C ARG A 103 -3.83 14.29 5.85
N ARG A 104 -2.54 14.14 5.92
CA ARG A 104 -1.63 14.11 4.76
C ARG A 104 -0.95 12.77 4.73
N LEU A 105 -0.99 12.10 3.60
CA LEU A 105 -0.38 10.82 3.36
C LEU A 105 0.64 10.95 2.23
N LEU A 106 1.87 10.53 2.47
CA LEU A 106 2.89 10.36 1.45
C LEU A 106 3.35 8.91 1.47
N THR A 107 3.17 8.21 0.34
CA THR A 107 3.64 6.82 0.20
C THR A 107 4.61 6.76 -0.97
N GLY A 108 5.79 6.18 -0.75
CA GLY A 108 6.79 5.93 -1.77
C GLY A 108 7.14 4.46 -1.80
N THR A 109 7.18 3.83 -2.98
CA THR A 109 7.50 2.41 -3.10
C THR A 109 8.51 2.18 -4.21
N TRP A 110 9.50 1.37 -3.91
CA TRP A 110 10.42 0.76 -4.87
C TRP A 110 10.30 -0.75 -4.75
N ALA A 111 9.70 -1.36 -5.74
CA ALA A 111 9.43 -2.79 -5.76
C ALA A 111 9.92 -3.44 -7.05
N THR A 112 10.22 -4.72 -6.96
CA THR A 112 10.55 -5.54 -8.13
C THR A 112 9.77 -6.85 -8.06
N THR A 113 9.30 -7.29 -9.22
CA THR A 113 8.48 -8.49 -9.37
C THR A 113 9.03 -9.33 -10.51
N TRP A 114 9.19 -10.63 -10.31
CA TRP A 114 9.67 -11.55 -11.35
C TRP A 114 9.08 -12.94 -11.20
N ASN A 115 9.03 -13.68 -12.29
CA ASN A 115 8.67 -15.10 -12.27
C ASN A 115 9.90 -15.96 -12.06
N ALA A 116 9.76 -17.08 -11.35
CA ALA A 116 10.82 -18.07 -11.24
C ALA A 116 11.16 -18.64 -12.64
N HIS A 117 12.44 -18.80 -12.93
CA HIS A 117 12.94 -19.18 -14.25
C HIS A 117 12.32 -20.47 -14.83
N ARG A 118 12.17 -21.49 -14.00
CA ARG A 118 11.65 -22.79 -14.39
C ARG A 118 10.20 -23.03 -14.00
N ASN A 119 9.59 -22.11 -13.30
CA ASN A 119 8.24 -22.25 -12.78
C ASN A 119 7.43 -20.96 -12.98
N PRO A 120 6.71 -20.83 -14.10
CA PRO A 120 5.90 -19.63 -14.38
C PRO A 120 4.75 -19.44 -13.36
N ASN A 121 4.41 -20.48 -12.63
CA ASN A 121 3.38 -20.44 -11.59
C ASN A 121 3.85 -19.72 -10.31
N LEU A 122 5.18 -19.56 -10.13
CA LEU A 122 5.78 -18.91 -8.97
C LEU A 122 6.21 -17.49 -9.32
N LEU A 123 5.57 -16.54 -8.67
CA LEU A 123 5.86 -15.11 -8.73
C LEU A 123 6.57 -14.69 -7.44
N HIS A 124 7.64 -13.96 -7.59
CA HIS A 124 8.35 -13.30 -6.52
C HIS A 124 8.06 -11.81 -6.57
N ARG A 125 7.90 -11.20 -5.40
CA ARG A 125 7.85 -9.75 -5.21
C ARG A 125 8.80 -9.35 -4.10
N PHE A 126 9.64 -8.38 -4.37
CA PHE A 126 10.52 -7.78 -3.39
C PHE A 126 10.26 -6.27 -3.34
N ASP A 127 9.66 -5.82 -2.27
CA ASP A 127 9.53 -4.41 -1.95
C ASP A 127 10.84 -4.01 -1.26
N ILE A 128 11.74 -3.40 -2.03
CA ILE A 128 13.07 -2.99 -1.55
C ILE A 128 12.92 -1.93 -0.48
N VAL A 129 12.09 -0.93 -0.77
CA VAL A 129 11.72 0.13 0.15
C VAL A 129 10.25 0.49 -0.07
N SER A 130 9.50 0.55 1.00
CA SER A 130 8.15 1.12 1.01
C SER A 130 8.07 2.09 2.18
N LEU A 131 7.92 3.37 1.86
CA LEU A 131 7.77 4.46 2.80
C LEU A 131 6.30 4.79 2.96
N ASN A 132 5.84 4.94 4.19
CA ASN A 132 4.51 5.43 4.51
C ASN A 132 4.64 6.51 5.59
N TYR A 133 4.34 7.74 5.22
CA TYR A 133 4.35 8.90 6.10
C TYR A 133 2.96 9.48 6.22
N VAL A 134 2.41 9.44 7.42
CA VAL A 134 1.12 10.03 7.78
C VAL A 134 1.39 11.22 8.68
N PHE A 135 0.87 12.36 8.29
CA PHE A 135 0.95 13.60 9.05
C PHE A 135 -0.44 14.15 9.32
N MET A 136 -0.73 14.44 10.59
CA MET A 136 -1.99 14.96 11.08
C MET A 136 -1.79 16.41 11.54
N PRO A 137 -1.87 17.42 10.63
CA PRO A 137 -1.57 18.81 10.98
C PRO A 137 -2.61 19.42 11.92
N TRP A 138 -3.82 18.90 11.91
CA TRP A 138 -4.90 19.43 12.74
C TRP A 138 -5.93 18.34 13.08
N ILE A 139 -6.38 18.37 14.32
CA ILE A 139 -7.47 17.53 14.86
C ILE A 139 -8.42 18.46 15.61
N SER A 140 -9.73 18.36 15.33
CA SER A 140 -10.77 19.14 15.99
C SER A 140 -10.75 18.92 17.51
N SER A 141 -10.95 20.00 18.26
CA SER A 141 -11.05 19.93 19.73
C SER A 141 -12.25 19.08 20.19
N THR A 142 -13.36 19.16 19.47
CA THR A 142 -14.57 18.35 19.72
C THR A 142 -14.26 16.87 19.52
N PHE A 143 -13.64 16.51 18.38
CA PHE A 143 -13.27 15.12 18.10
C PHE A 143 -12.24 14.60 19.11
N ARG A 144 -11.25 15.42 19.47
CA ARG A 144 -10.23 15.04 20.47
C ARG A 144 -10.86 14.72 21.81
N ARG A 145 -11.73 15.62 22.32
CA ARG A 145 -12.41 15.45 23.61
C ARG A 145 -13.31 14.21 23.60
N ASP A 146 -14.07 13.99 22.54
CA ASP A 146 -15.13 12.98 22.51
C ASP A 146 -14.60 11.57 22.20
N TYR A 147 -13.42 11.44 21.55
CA TYR A 147 -12.89 10.16 21.06
C TYR A 147 -11.43 9.86 21.41
N LEU A 148 -10.63 10.86 21.75
CA LEU A 148 -9.20 10.68 22.00
C LEU A 148 -8.77 10.95 23.45
N GLU A 149 -9.55 11.72 24.21
CA GLU A 149 -9.29 12.06 25.61
C GLU A 149 -10.18 11.23 26.52
N GLY A 150 -9.57 10.50 27.48
CA GLY A 150 -10.27 9.68 28.48
C GLY A 150 -9.48 8.43 28.85
N ASP A 151 -9.84 7.81 29.95
CA ASP A 151 -9.15 6.64 30.54
C ASP A 151 -9.60 5.29 29.94
N ASN A 152 -10.52 5.31 28.97
CA ASN A 152 -11.01 4.08 28.36
C ASN A 152 -9.92 3.47 27.44
N PRO A 153 -9.60 2.17 27.55
CA PRO A 153 -8.62 1.51 26.68
C PRO A 153 -8.90 1.65 25.17
N ARG A 154 -10.18 1.80 24.80
CA ARG A 154 -10.57 2.05 23.39
C ARG A 154 -10.03 3.37 22.85
N TYR A 155 -9.95 4.40 23.70
CA TYR A 155 -9.40 5.70 23.29
C TYR A 155 -7.89 5.66 23.07
N ALA A 156 -7.17 4.81 23.81
CA ALA A 156 -5.75 4.61 23.59
C ALA A 156 -5.46 4.04 22.18
N VAL A 157 -6.23 3.05 21.74
CA VAL A 157 -6.11 2.47 20.41
C VAL A 157 -6.46 3.49 19.33
N LEU A 158 -7.55 4.26 19.53
CA LEU A 158 -7.94 5.32 18.60
C LEU A 158 -6.88 6.42 18.53
N ARG A 159 -6.33 6.86 19.65
CA ARG A 159 -5.28 7.88 19.72
C ARG A 159 -4.10 7.53 18.82
N ASN A 160 -3.60 6.30 18.91
CA ASN A 160 -2.49 5.84 18.07
C ASN A 160 -2.82 5.90 16.55
N SER A 161 -4.10 5.80 16.19
CA SER A 161 -4.54 5.87 14.80
C SER A 161 -4.59 7.31 14.25
N TYR A 162 -4.55 8.31 15.14
CA TYR A 162 -4.58 9.74 14.81
C TYR A 162 -3.27 10.47 15.14
N GLU A 163 -2.19 9.73 15.32
CA GLU A 163 -0.84 10.26 15.49
C GLU A 163 -0.09 10.33 14.16
N ASN A 164 0.97 11.13 14.16
CA ASN A 164 1.90 11.13 13.05
C ASN A 164 2.64 9.79 13.01
N LEU A 165 2.72 9.23 11.81
CA LEU A 165 3.29 7.90 11.63
C LEU A 165 4.33 7.92 10.51
N PHE A 166 5.50 7.36 10.80
CA PHE A 166 6.53 7.14 9.81
C PHE A 166 6.93 5.67 9.81
N ILE A 167 6.60 4.96 8.73
CA ILE A 167 6.96 3.56 8.57
C ILE A 167 7.77 3.42 7.29
N MET A 168 8.98 2.88 7.42
CA MET A 168 9.78 2.42 6.29
C MET A 168 9.99 0.93 6.41
N ARG A 169 9.51 0.20 5.43
CA ARG A 169 9.52 -1.26 5.41
C ARG A 169 10.20 -1.81 4.18
N SER A 170 10.69 -3.03 4.31
CA SER A 170 11.08 -3.93 3.22
C SER A 170 10.32 -5.22 3.36
N ALA A 171 9.88 -5.80 2.25
CA ALA A 171 9.11 -7.03 2.27
C ALA A 171 9.51 -7.94 1.11
N TYR A 172 9.49 -9.25 1.37
CA TYR A 172 9.66 -10.25 0.34
C TYR A 172 8.48 -11.21 0.37
N GLY A 173 7.83 -11.35 -0.77
CA GLY A 173 6.67 -12.21 -0.94
C GLY A 173 6.80 -13.15 -2.11
N ILE A 174 6.16 -14.29 -1.98
CA ILE A 174 5.99 -15.28 -3.04
C ILE A 174 4.50 -15.56 -3.25
N VAL A 175 4.12 -15.74 -4.50
CA VAL A 175 2.78 -16.16 -4.89
C VAL A 175 2.92 -17.34 -5.84
N TYR A 176 2.50 -18.51 -5.38
CA TYR A 176 2.34 -19.69 -6.24
C TYR A 176 0.88 -19.83 -6.65
N ASN A 177 0.63 -19.93 -7.96
CA ASN A 177 -0.71 -20.15 -8.50
C ASN A 177 -0.66 -21.32 -9.48
N SER A 178 -1.34 -22.43 -9.14
CA SER A 178 -1.32 -23.67 -9.92
C SER A 178 -1.87 -23.52 -11.34
N LEU A 179 -2.68 -22.49 -11.60
CA LEU A 179 -3.33 -22.23 -12.89
C LEU A 179 -2.56 -21.27 -13.80
N ARG A 180 -1.56 -20.54 -13.29
CA ARG A 180 -0.91 -19.44 -14.02
C ARG A 180 -0.10 -19.88 -15.25
N GLY A 181 0.53 -21.05 -15.22
CA GLY A 181 1.40 -21.54 -16.29
C GLY A 181 0.73 -22.42 -17.35
N ARG A 182 -0.56 -22.61 -17.27
CA ARG A 182 -1.30 -23.47 -18.21
C ARG A 182 -1.68 -22.70 -19.46
N ASN A 183 -0.84 -22.79 -20.49
CA ASN A 183 -1.18 -22.32 -21.82
C ASN A 183 -2.35 -23.15 -22.37
N GLY A 184 -3.50 -22.50 -22.62
CA GLY A 184 -4.60 -23.09 -23.37
C GLY A 184 -5.41 -24.16 -22.65
N GLY A 185 -5.33 -24.25 -21.33
CA GLY A 185 -6.23 -25.11 -20.56
C GLY A 185 -7.67 -24.68 -20.74
N SER A 186 -8.53 -25.63 -21.11
CA SER A 186 -9.99 -25.46 -21.20
C SER A 186 -10.50 -24.57 -20.08
N LEU A 187 -11.34 -23.59 -20.42
CA LEU A 187 -12.10 -22.75 -19.47
C LEU A 187 -12.90 -23.56 -18.43
N ASN A 188 -12.99 -24.87 -18.63
CA ASN A 188 -13.69 -25.82 -17.78
C ASN A 188 -12.85 -26.43 -16.65
N GLN A 189 -11.55 -26.15 -16.56
CA GLN A 189 -10.69 -26.73 -15.52
C GLN A 189 -10.44 -25.70 -14.41
N THR A 190 -11.26 -25.73 -13.36
CA THR A 190 -11.30 -24.75 -12.28
C THR A 190 -10.73 -25.24 -10.95
N ASP A 191 -10.24 -26.47 -10.90
CA ASP A 191 -9.54 -26.95 -9.72
C ASP A 191 -8.16 -26.31 -9.67
N GLY A 192 -8.01 -25.37 -8.77
CA GLY A 192 -6.76 -24.64 -8.61
C GLY A 192 -6.48 -24.26 -7.17
N TYR A 193 -5.23 -24.06 -6.86
CA TYR A 193 -4.83 -23.53 -5.56
C TYR A 193 -3.80 -22.41 -5.71
N GLN A 194 -3.82 -21.52 -4.74
CA GLN A 194 -2.90 -20.42 -4.62
C GLN A 194 -2.30 -20.44 -3.21
N ILE A 195 -1.00 -20.23 -3.14
CA ILE A 195 -0.25 -20.04 -1.91
C ILE A 195 0.40 -18.66 -1.98
N LYS A 196 0.22 -17.84 -0.93
CA LYS A 196 0.97 -16.61 -0.75
C LYS A 196 1.70 -16.70 0.57
N ALA A 197 2.97 -16.31 0.57
CA ALA A 197 3.73 -16.12 1.79
C ALA A 197 4.48 -14.80 1.69
N ASN A 198 4.50 -14.04 2.76
CA ASN A 198 5.14 -12.73 2.82
C ASN A 198 5.88 -12.56 4.14
N VAL A 199 7.09 -12.03 4.07
CA VAL A 199 7.88 -11.60 5.22
C VAL A 199 8.14 -10.11 5.06
N GLU A 200 7.84 -9.36 6.08
CA GLU A 200 8.00 -7.91 6.11
C GLU A 200 8.81 -7.50 7.33
N THR A 201 9.69 -6.56 7.16
CA THR A 201 10.44 -5.93 8.24
C THR A 201 10.35 -4.42 8.13
N ALA A 202 10.04 -3.74 9.22
CA ALA A 202 9.96 -2.28 9.29
C ALA A 202 10.99 -1.71 10.25
N GLY A 203 11.47 -0.50 9.94
CA GLY A 203 12.41 0.25 10.77
C GLY A 203 13.87 -0.21 10.69
N ASN A 204 14.15 -1.44 10.31
CA ASN A 204 15.50 -2.00 10.32
C ASN A 204 16.46 -1.33 9.34
N LEU A 205 15.99 -0.98 8.15
CA LEU A 205 16.79 -0.20 7.19
C LEU A 205 17.14 1.18 7.76
N LEU A 206 16.18 1.86 8.37
CA LEU A 206 16.40 3.17 9.00
C LEU A 206 17.37 3.06 10.18
N TYR A 207 17.22 2.03 11.00
CA TYR A 207 18.13 1.76 12.09
C TYR A 207 19.55 1.53 11.59
N GLY A 208 19.73 0.73 10.54
CA GLY A 208 21.02 0.50 9.90
C GLY A 208 21.65 1.79 9.37
N VAL A 209 20.88 2.60 8.65
CA VAL A 209 21.33 3.90 8.13
C VAL A 209 21.65 4.87 9.25
N ALA A 210 20.80 4.97 10.28
CA ALA A 210 21.02 5.83 11.44
C ALA A 210 22.31 5.46 12.18
N LYS A 211 22.59 4.17 12.32
CA LYS A 211 23.83 3.68 12.96
C LYS A 211 25.08 3.98 12.12
N VAL A 212 25.00 3.83 10.80
CA VAL A 212 26.13 4.11 9.89
C VAL A 212 26.42 5.61 9.81
N LEU A 213 25.39 6.45 9.83
CA LEU A 213 25.51 7.92 9.77
C LEU A 213 25.67 8.59 11.14
N ASP A 214 25.79 7.78 12.21
CA ASP A 214 25.94 8.25 13.61
C ASP A 214 24.86 9.29 14.01
N ILE A 215 23.62 9.02 13.61
CA ILE A 215 22.48 9.89 13.95
C ILE A 215 22.20 9.72 15.45
N HIS A 216 22.16 10.83 16.17
CA HIS A 216 21.88 10.84 17.60
C HIS A 216 20.43 10.45 17.88
N LYS A 217 20.25 9.65 18.92
CA LYS A 217 18.93 9.31 19.44
C LYS A 217 18.29 10.50 20.13
N ASN A 218 16.97 10.57 20.12
CA ASN A 218 16.23 11.59 20.87
C ASN A 218 16.27 11.32 22.39
N ALA A 219 15.67 12.21 23.18
CA ALA A 219 15.62 12.11 24.65
C ALA A 219 14.94 10.82 25.18
N ASN A 220 14.20 10.11 24.34
CA ASN A 220 13.51 8.86 24.67
C ASN A 220 14.29 7.61 24.20
N ASP A 221 15.59 7.74 23.91
CA ASP A 221 16.48 6.68 23.41
C ASP A 221 16.01 6.04 22.08
N ALA A 222 15.14 6.74 21.32
CA ALA A 222 14.62 6.30 20.05
C ALA A 222 15.21 7.12 18.90
N TYR A 223 15.49 6.46 17.77
CA TYR A 223 15.77 7.18 16.53
C TYR A 223 14.47 7.79 16.00
N ALA A 224 14.53 9.05 15.59
CA ALA A 224 13.39 9.77 15.05
C ALA A 224 13.75 10.41 13.72
N ILE A 225 12.81 10.39 12.77
CA ILE A 225 12.87 11.14 11.52
C ILE A 225 11.74 12.16 11.56
N PHE A 226 12.08 13.42 11.29
CA PHE A 226 11.14 14.55 11.44
C PHE A 226 10.49 14.63 12.85
N ASN A 227 11.22 14.26 13.90
CA ASN A 227 10.75 14.14 15.29
C ASN A 227 9.65 13.07 15.50
N ILE A 228 9.49 12.13 14.58
CA ILE A 228 8.54 11.03 14.69
C ILE A 228 9.32 9.75 14.94
N PRO A 229 9.08 9.02 16.03
CA PRO A 229 9.70 7.72 16.25
C PRO A 229 9.21 6.74 15.18
N PHE A 230 10.11 5.93 14.65
CA PHE A 230 9.74 4.91 13.69
C PHE A 230 9.56 3.55 14.36
N SER A 231 8.52 2.85 13.92
CA SER A 231 8.21 1.53 14.44
C SER A 231 9.15 0.47 13.88
N GLN A 232 9.59 -0.44 14.75
CA GLN A 232 10.35 -1.62 14.37
C GLN A 232 9.51 -2.87 14.61
N TYR A 233 9.39 -3.70 13.59
CA TYR A 233 8.69 -4.99 13.68
C TYR A 233 9.13 -5.94 12.57
N VAL A 234 8.88 -7.22 12.80
CA VAL A 234 8.88 -8.26 11.76
C VAL A 234 7.49 -8.85 11.68
N LYS A 235 7.00 -9.03 10.45
CA LYS A 235 5.69 -9.58 10.18
C LYS A 235 5.82 -10.74 9.20
N PHE A 236 5.09 -11.80 9.45
CA PHE A 236 4.93 -12.94 8.57
C PHE A 236 3.46 -13.14 8.25
N ASP A 237 3.13 -13.28 6.97
CA ASP A 237 1.78 -13.57 6.49
C ASP A 237 1.81 -14.82 5.61
N PHE A 238 0.83 -15.69 5.79
CA PHE A 238 0.60 -16.86 4.95
C PHE A 238 -0.88 -16.94 4.56
N ASP A 239 -1.14 -17.23 3.29
CA ASP A 239 -2.47 -17.32 2.73
C ASP A 239 -2.54 -18.54 1.80
N TYR A 240 -3.54 -19.37 2.00
CA TYR A 240 -3.84 -20.52 1.16
C TYR A 240 -5.27 -20.46 0.68
N SER A 241 -5.46 -20.55 -0.63
CA SER A 241 -6.78 -20.60 -1.25
C SER A 241 -6.85 -21.79 -2.18
N LYS A 242 -7.95 -22.53 -2.15
CA LYS A 242 -8.21 -23.64 -3.05
C LYS A 242 -9.65 -23.62 -3.55
N SER A 243 -9.82 -23.81 -4.85
CA SER A 243 -11.13 -23.99 -5.47
C SER A 243 -11.32 -25.43 -5.94
N PHE A 244 -12.49 -25.96 -5.69
CA PHE A 244 -12.95 -27.24 -6.17
C PHE A 244 -14.18 -27.01 -7.04
N ARG A 245 -14.22 -27.57 -8.22
CA ARG A 245 -15.40 -27.57 -9.05
C ARG A 245 -16.00 -28.96 -9.07
N PHE A 246 -17.24 -29.09 -8.62
CA PHE A 246 -17.97 -30.38 -8.61
C PHE A 246 -18.75 -30.57 -9.89
N THR A 247 -19.42 -29.51 -10.36
CA THR A 247 -20.22 -29.51 -11.59
C THR A 247 -20.06 -28.18 -12.31
N GLU A 248 -20.68 -27.99 -13.46
CA GLU A 248 -20.71 -26.70 -14.15
C GLU A 248 -21.41 -25.61 -13.34
N ALA A 249 -22.35 -26.01 -12.48
CA ALA A 249 -23.16 -25.11 -11.67
C ALA A 249 -22.72 -25.03 -10.20
N SER A 250 -21.78 -25.87 -9.73
CA SER A 250 -21.41 -25.92 -8.32
C SER A 250 -19.89 -25.93 -8.10
N SER A 251 -19.42 -25.05 -7.24
CA SER A 251 -18.02 -24.96 -6.82
C SER A 251 -17.92 -24.65 -5.34
N LEU A 252 -16.82 -25.07 -4.73
CA LEU A 252 -16.44 -24.75 -3.36
C LEU A 252 -15.10 -24.04 -3.36
N ALA A 253 -15.01 -22.91 -2.67
CA ALA A 253 -13.75 -22.22 -2.42
C ALA A 253 -13.41 -22.30 -0.92
N LEU A 254 -12.20 -22.75 -0.62
CA LEU A 254 -11.64 -22.77 0.72
C LEU A 254 -10.53 -21.72 0.80
N HIS A 255 -10.50 -20.98 1.91
CA HIS A 255 -9.49 -19.99 2.20
C HIS A 255 -9.03 -20.12 3.65
N ALA A 256 -7.72 -20.15 3.87
CA ALA A 256 -7.10 -20.14 5.18
C ALA A 256 -5.96 -19.11 5.18
N ALA A 257 -5.94 -18.26 6.19
CA ALA A 257 -4.91 -17.24 6.35
C ALA A 257 -4.37 -17.24 7.78
N PHE A 258 -3.08 -16.96 7.90
CA PHE A 258 -2.40 -16.80 9.16
C PHE A 258 -1.41 -15.65 9.05
N GLY A 259 -1.35 -14.81 10.08
CA GLY A 259 -0.40 -13.72 10.16
C GLY A 259 0.05 -13.47 11.58
N VAL A 260 1.33 -13.13 11.75
CA VAL A 260 1.92 -12.72 13.02
C VAL A 260 2.82 -11.52 12.81
N ALA A 261 2.71 -10.54 13.71
CA ALA A 261 3.60 -9.37 13.75
C ALA A 261 4.24 -9.30 15.14
N ILE A 262 5.54 -9.14 15.18
CA ILE A 262 6.35 -9.07 16.40
C ILE A 262 7.04 -7.71 16.41
N PRO A 263 6.56 -6.75 17.23
CA PRO A 263 7.26 -5.49 17.49
C PRO A 263 8.45 -5.73 18.44
N TYR A 264 9.49 -4.90 18.36
CA TYR A 264 10.66 -4.94 19.23
C TYR A 264 11.35 -3.59 19.36
#